data_62876cd630f1fc313ef75bba757069ba
#
_entry.id   62876cd630f1fc313ef75bba757069ba
#
_cell.length_a   1.000
_cell.length_b   1.000
_cell.length_c   1.000
_cell.angle_alpha   90.00
_cell.angle_beta   90.00
_cell.angle_gamma   90.00
#
_symmetry.space_group_name_H-M   'P 1'
#
loop_
_entity.id
_entity.type
_entity.pdbx_description
1 polymer ?
#
loop_
_entity_poly.entity_id
_entity_poly.type
_entity_poly.pdbx_seq_one_letter_code
_entity_poly.pdbx_strand_id
1 'polypeptide(L)'
;MASVKRISTGYKGVFYVERKGERIFCIFYRKPGDRKQYEEKLGTSAQGWSPARANAERSRRINGQELTNNDRRQAQLEAKRNAESRPTIERLWELYLDSKGGQLKGVVTDKNRFDLHLRKYLGGKTPQELLPLDVDRLRRHVGKNHSIATTRNVLELLRRIINFGVRQRHCPALDWVIELPKQDPNSERIEVLTPEQFQNLQQVWESHPDRQLTHLHQFIGWTGARPSEALKLLWKDVDFERGNYTKRDTKSGQSLLQPMNEKVREVLLQQRELLLNSSAELQESSYVFPASDGGLRRLDSLKKRFSQLRDLAGIPKEFRPNYCLRDTVASMMLSNGATLAEVAHQLGHAPGSPMTRRYAKFIPAAQKSTANKAQEAMSSLLDMTSDAGAKIV
;
A
#
# COMPACT_ATOMS: atom_id res chain seq x y z
N MET A 1 30.79 34.05 -51.01
CA MET A 1 31.10 32.65 -50.58
C MET A 1 31.56 31.89 -51.82
N ALA A 2 32.76 31.30 -51.83
CA ALA A 2 33.24 30.57 -52.98
C ALA A 2 32.36 29.38 -53.26
N SER A 3 31.84 29.23 -54.49
CA SER A 3 30.99 28.10 -54.87
C SER A 3 31.84 26.82 -54.82
N VAL A 4 31.53 25.92 -53.96
CA VAL A 4 32.25 24.65 -53.83
C VAL A 4 31.97 23.83 -55.09
N LYS A 5 33.03 23.51 -55.85
CA LYS A 5 32.91 22.78 -57.13
C LYS A 5 32.38 21.37 -56.89
N ARG A 6 31.21 21.04 -57.49
CA ARG A 6 30.62 19.69 -57.49
C ARG A 6 31.24 18.88 -58.59
N ILE A 7 31.74 17.71 -58.25
CA ILE A 7 32.36 16.79 -59.23
C ILE A 7 31.42 15.59 -59.38
N SER A 8 30.91 15.40 -60.60
CA SER A 8 30.02 14.30 -60.92
C SER A 8 30.77 12.97 -60.90
N THR A 9 30.09 11.93 -60.47
CA THR A 9 30.58 10.54 -60.55
C THR A 9 30.01 9.83 -61.80
N GLY A 10 30.43 8.63 -62.09
CA GLY A 10 29.80 7.82 -63.16
C GLY A 10 28.35 7.42 -62.87
N TYR A 11 27.80 7.73 -61.71
CA TYR A 11 26.43 7.38 -61.30
C TYR A 11 25.52 8.63 -61.31
N LYS A 12 24.39 8.52 -62.05
CA LYS A 12 23.41 9.60 -62.14
C LYS A 12 22.87 10.00 -60.76
N GLY A 13 23.05 11.31 -60.45
CA GLY A 13 22.58 11.87 -59.15
C GLY A 13 23.50 11.58 -57.96
N VAL A 14 24.73 11.13 -58.21
CA VAL A 14 25.78 10.99 -57.20
C VAL A 14 26.92 11.94 -57.58
N PHE A 15 27.34 12.80 -56.66
CA PHE A 15 28.48 13.71 -56.84
C PHE A 15 29.29 13.77 -55.55
N TYR A 16 30.47 14.30 -55.64
CA TYR A 16 31.30 14.60 -54.47
C TYR A 16 31.84 16.01 -54.53
N VAL A 17 32.23 16.48 -53.37
CA VAL A 17 32.87 17.78 -53.17
C VAL A 17 34.21 17.52 -52.48
N GLU A 18 35.29 18.10 -52.99
CA GLU A 18 36.59 18.05 -52.36
C GLU A 18 36.76 19.17 -51.36
N ARG A 19 37.09 18.83 -50.11
CA ARG A 19 37.36 19.79 -49.06
C ARG A 19 38.54 19.30 -48.22
N LYS A 20 39.61 20.10 -48.17
CA LYS A 20 40.83 19.75 -47.41
C LYS A 20 41.40 18.36 -47.76
N GLY A 21 41.42 18.01 -49.06
CA GLY A 21 41.93 16.74 -49.54
C GLY A 21 41.00 15.52 -49.35
N GLU A 22 39.84 15.70 -48.76
CA GLU A 22 38.83 14.62 -48.61
C GLU A 22 37.66 14.80 -49.59
N ARG A 23 37.15 13.68 -50.10
CA ARG A 23 35.95 13.62 -50.93
C ARG A 23 34.73 13.40 -50.06
N ILE A 24 33.78 14.33 -50.12
CA ILE A 24 32.50 14.25 -49.43
C ILE A 24 31.44 13.89 -50.44
N PHE A 25 30.85 12.69 -50.29
CA PHE A 25 29.83 12.18 -51.20
C PHE A 25 28.46 12.74 -50.88
N CYS A 26 27.71 13.11 -51.92
CA CYS A 26 26.35 13.63 -51.86
C CYS A 26 25.49 12.96 -52.92
N ILE A 27 24.19 12.89 -52.66
CA ILE A 27 23.21 12.32 -53.60
C ILE A 27 22.09 13.31 -53.89
N PHE A 28 21.62 13.29 -55.15
CA PHE A 28 20.33 13.88 -55.54
C PHE A 28 19.34 12.79 -55.87
N TYR A 29 18.11 12.93 -55.42
CA TYR A 29 17.05 12.01 -55.73
C TYR A 29 15.66 12.63 -55.63
N ARG A 30 14.65 11.98 -56.17
CA ARG A 30 13.23 12.26 -55.97
C ARG A 30 12.57 10.96 -55.47
N LYS A 31 11.66 11.08 -54.53
CA LYS A 31 10.82 9.94 -54.12
C LYS A 31 9.70 9.71 -55.19
N PRO A 32 9.24 8.46 -55.41
CA PRO A 32 8.11 8.24 -56.27
C PRO A 32 6.88 9.03 -55.83
N GLY A 33 6.24 9.74 -56.75
CA GLY A 33 5.08 10.59 -56.45
C GLY A 33 5.40 11.96 -55.89
N ASP A 34 6.67 12.27 -55.52
CA ASP A 34 7.07 13.58 -55.01
C ASP A 34 7.71 14.45 -56.10
N ARG A 35 7.25 15.69 -56.21
CA ARG A 35 7.84 16.69 -57.12
C ARG A 35 9.13 17.29 -56.58
N LYS A 36 9.41 17.14 -55.29
CA LYS A 36 10.56 17.72 -54.60
C LYS A 36 11.83 16.94 -54.92
N GLN A 37 12.92 17.66 -55.21
CA GLN A 37 14.25 17.08 -55.29
C GLN A 37 14.95 17.18 -53.96
N TYR A 38 15.48 16.06 -53.49
CA TYR A 38 16.25 15.99 -52.25
C TYR A 38 17.74 15.97 -52.56
N GLU A 39 18.52 16.74 -51.80
CA GLU A 39 19.97 16.69 -51.81
C GLU A 39 20.44 16.28 -50.41
N GLU A 40 21.22 15.24 -50.32
CA GLU A 40 21.75 14.76 -49.03
C GLU A 40 23.25 14.51 -49.09
N LYS A 41 23.93 14.98 -48.02
CA LYS A 41 25.32 14.63 -47.74
C LYS A 41 25.33 13.27 -47.03
N LEU A 42 26.16 12.33 -47.54
CA LEU A 42 26.28 11.00 -46.98
C LEU A 42 27.45 10.86 -46.00
N GLY A 43 28.68 11.21 -46.50
CA GLY A 43 29.89 11.09 -45.67
C GLY A 43 31.15 11.26 -46.52
N THR A 44 32.32 11.04 -45.89
CA THR A 44 33.60 11.21 -46.52
C THR A 44 34.21 9.90 -47.02
N SER A 45 35.20 10.01 -47.94
CA SER A 45 35.97 8.82 -48.37
C SER A 45 36.68 8.12 -47.22
N ALA A 46 37.15 8.87 -46.20
CA ALA A 46 37.75 8.32 -44.99
C ALA A 46 36.74 7.49 -44.13
N GLN A 47 35.44 7.79 -44.25
CA GLN A 47 34.35 7.03 -43.62
C GLN A 47 33.91 5.84 -44.48
N GLY A 48 34.66 5.46 -45.49
CA GLY A 48 34.39 4.30 -46.38
C GLY A 48 33.30 4.58 -47.40
N TRP A 49 32.97 5.86 -47.71
CA TRP A 49 32.05 6.19 -48.80
C TRP A 49 32.76 6.12 -50.15
N SER A 50 32.06 5.53 -51.11
CA SER A 50 32.51 5.43 -52.50
C SER A 50 31.34 5.77 -53.43
N PRO A 51 31.61 6.05 -54.73
CA PRO A 51 30.54 6.32 -55.69
C PRO A 51 29.51 5.20 -55.78
N ALA A 52 29.95 3.95 -55.73
CA ALA A 52 29.07 2.77 -55.78
C ALA A 52 28.18 2.68 -54.53
N ARG A 53 28.77 2.85 -53.34
CA ARG A 53 28.03 2.86 -52.07
C ARG A 53 27.02 4.01 -52.01
N ALA A 54 27.42 5.20 -52.48
CA ALA A 54 26.51 6.36 -52.53
C ALA A 54 25.32 6.10 -53.49
N ASN A 55 25.57 5.43 -54.63
CA ASN A 55 24.50 5.06 -55.55
C ASN A 55 23.56 4.01 -54.96
N ALA A 56 24.07 3.00 -54.26
CA ALA A 56 23.25 2.03 -53.57
C ALA A 56 22.35 2.71 -52.52
N GLU A 57 22.90 3.62 -51.72
CA GLU A 57 22.14 4.40 -50.75
C GLU A 57 21.10 5.30 -51.41
N ARG A 58 21.42 5.95 -52.54
CA ARG A 58 20.46 6.70 -53.34
C ARG A 58 19.28 5.84 -53.76
N SER A 59 19.52 4.63 -54.25
CA SER A 59 18.46 3.65 -54.63
C SER A 59 17.56 3.30 -53.44
N ARG A 60 18.14 3.08 -52.28
CA ARG A 60 17.36 2.79 -51.03
C ARG A 60 16.45 3.99 -50.67
N ARG A 61 16.95 5.24 -50.81
CA ARG A 61 16.14 6.45 -50.58
C ARG A 61 14.99 6.59 -51.56
N ILE A 62 15.22 6.27 -52.81
CA ILE A 62 14.18 6.31 -53.89
C ILE A 62 13.11 5.26 -53.58
N ASN A 63 13.49 4.04 -53.22
CA ASN A 63 12.60 2.95 -52.97
C ASN A 63 11.89 3.01 -51.58
N GLY A 64 12.12 4.06 -50.79
CA GLY A 64 11.50 4.24 -49.47
C GLY A 64 12.01 3.28 -48.39
N GLN A 65 13.08 2.51 -48.66
CA GLN A 65 13.66 1.55 -47.72
C GLN A 65 14.47 2.24 -46.60
N GLU A 66 14.79 3.51 -46.77
CA GLU A 66 15.53 4.32 -45.82
C GLU A 66 14.93 5.73 -45.67
N LEU A 67 14.88 6.21 -44.43
CA LEU A 67 14.41 7.58 -44.14
C LEU A 67 15.43 8.63 -44.64
N THR A 68 14.95 9.78 -45.08
CA THR A 68 15.84 10.91 -45.41
C THR A 68 16.52 11.41 -44.13
N ASN A 69 17.67 12.09 -44.27
CA ASN A 69 18.36 12.70 -43.12
C ASN A 69 17.46 13.71 -42.37
N ASN A 70 16.58 14.39 -43.10
CA ASN A 70 15.62 15.33 -42.52
C ASN A 70 14.54 14.60 -41.73
N ASP A 71 13.97 13.50 -42.29
CA ASP A 71 12.98 12.69 -41.60
C ASP A 71 13.54 12.05 -40.33
N ARG A 72 14.79 11.56 -40.40
CA ARG A 72 15.50 11.05 -39.19
C ARG A 72 15.67 12.15 -38.13
N ARG A 73 16.07 13.37 -38.56
CA ARG A 73 16.22 14.48 -37.64
C ARG A 73 14.89 14.93 -37.03
N GLN A 74 13.83 14.97 -37.82
CA GLN A 74 12.47 15.25 -37.31
C GLN A 74 11.99 14.19 -36.35
N ALA A 75 12.12 12.91 -36.68
CA ALA A 75 11.76 11.83 -35.80
C ALA A 75 12.56 11.87 -34.46
N GLN A 76 13.85 12.24 -34.52
CA GLN A 76 14.64 12.42 -33.30
C GLN A 76 14.18 13.62 -32.48
N LEU A 77 13.83 14.76 -33.14
CA LEU A 77 13.30 15.93 -32.44
C LEU A 77 11.92 15.68 -31.83
N GLU A 78 11.05 14.95 -32.53
CA GLU A 78 9.75 14.54 -32.01
C GLU A 78 9.89 13.54 -30.86
N ALA A 79 10.78 12.55 -30.99
CA ALA A 79 11.09 11.61 -29.91
C ALA A 79 11.62 12.34 -28.66
N LYS A 80 12.49 13.34 -28.85
CA LYS A 80 13.02 14.17 -27.77
C LYS A 80 11.93 15.02 -27.12
N ARG A 81 11.07 15.69 -27.89
CA ARG A 81 9.92 16.45 -27.39
C ARG A 81 8.95 15.56 -26.62
N ASN A 82 8.65 14.36 -27.14
CA ASN A 82 7.78 13.39 -26.49
C ASN A 82 8.41 12.86 -25.19
N ALA A 83 9.72 12.70 -25.13
CA ALA A 83 10.43 12.33 -23.91
C ALA A 83 10.38 13.45 -22.86
N GLU A 84 10.64 14.70 -23.28
CA GLU A 84 10.60 15.88 -22.40
C GLU A 84 9.19 16.22 -21.90
N SER A 85 8.14 15.84 -22.65
CA SER A 85 6.74 16.04 -22.25
C SER A 85 6.21 14.99 -21.27
N ARG A 86 6.96 13.92 -21.01
CA ARG A 86 6.53 12.85 -20.09
C ARG A 86 6.58 13.33 -18.64
N PRO A 87 5.53 13.08 -17.85
CA PRO A 87 5.50 13.52 -16.47
C PRO A 87 6.52 12.76 -15.63
N THR A 88 7.15 13.48 -14.73
CA THR A 88 8.00 12.89 -13.69
C THR A 88 7.16 12.12 -12.65
N ILE A 89 7.80 11.31 -11.82
CA ILE A 89 7.13 10.59 -10.72
C ILE A 89 6.46 11.58 -9.76
N GLU A 90 7.06 12.74 -9.52
CA GLU A 90 6.45 13.79 -8.70
C GLU A 90 5.19 14.34 -9.36
N ARG A 91 5.23 14.62 -10.65
CA ARG A 91 4.05 15.08 -11.38
C ARG A 91 2.94 14.03 -11.44
N LEU A 92 3.31 12.77 -11.62
CA LEU A 92 2.35 11.65 -11.54
C LEU A 92 1.74 11.50 -10.14
N TRP A 93 2.51 11.77 -9.09
CA TRP A 93 2.03 11.79 -7.72
C TRP A 93 0.97 12.89 -7.49
N GLU A 94 1.23 14.11 -7.96
CA GLU A 94 0.27 15.21 -7.90
C GLU A 94 -1.05 14.84 -8.60
N LEU A 95 -0.95 14.38 -9.85
CA LEU A 95 -2.10 13.94 -10.63
C LEU A 95 -2.87 12.79 -9.95
N TYR A 96 -2.14 11.87 -9.30
CA TYR A 96 -2.74 10.79 -8.53
C TYR A 96 -3.54 11.32 -7.34
N LEU A 97 -3.00 12.27 -6.59
CA LEU A 97 -3.71 12.90 -5.48
C LEU A 97 -4.97 13.65 -5.94
N ASP A 98 -4.85 14.43 -6.99
CA ASP A 98 -5.97 15.20 -7.56
C ASP A 98 -7.10 14.26 -8.04
N SER A 99 -6.73 13.15 -8.71
CA SER A 99 -7.71 12.16 -9.19
C SER A 99 -8.52 11.49 -8.09
N LYS A 100 -8.05 11.53 -6.84
CA LYS A 100 -8.69 10.87 -5.70
C LYS A 100 -9.62 11.80 -4.90
N GLY A 101 -9.62 13.10 -5.18
CA GLY A 101 -10.58 14.06 -4.64
C GLY A 101 -10.79 13.98 -3.13
N GLY A 102 -9.74 13.71 -2.34
CA GLY A 102 -9.84 13.58 -0.89
C GLY A 102 -10.35 12.22 -0.37
N GLN A 103 -10.77 11.29 -1.22
CA GLN A 103 -11.33 9.98 -0.83
C GLN A 103 -10.30 8.94 -0.37
N LEU A 104 -9.00 9.22 -0.46
CA LEU A 104 -7.95 8.28 -0.05
C LEU A 104 -7.87 8.17 1.48
N LYS A 105 -8.33 7.04 2.01
CA LYS A 105 -7.98 6.65 3.38
C LYS A 105 -6.46 6.49 3.49
N GLY A 106 -5.82 7.29 4.35
CA GLY A 106 -4.36 7.22 4.56
C GLY A 106 -3.51 8.14 3.69
N VAL A 107 -4.12 9.12 3.00
CA VAL A 107 -3.41 10.12 2.18
C VAL A 107 -2.28 10.81 2.92
N VAL A 108 -2.46 11.13 4.21
CA VAL A 108 -1.42 11.75 5.05
C VAL A 108 -0.19 10.85 5.16
N THR A 109 -0.41 9.55 5.36
CA THR A 109 0.69 8.58 5.48
C THR A 109 1.41 8.40 4.13
N ASP A 110 0.68 8.39 3.02
CA ASP A 110 1.26 8.28 1.69
C ASP A 110 2.01 9.56 1.30
N LYS A 111 1.49 10.75 1.67
CA LYS A 111 2.23 12.02 1.53
C LYS A 111 3.56 11.99 2.27
N ASN A 112 3.53 11.61 3.54
CA ASN A 112 4.76 11.48 4.33
C ASN A 112 5.76 10.48 3.72
N ARG A 113 5.29 9.33 3.21
CA ARG A 113 6.14 8.35 2.53
C ARG A 113 6.74 8.92 1.25
N PHE A 114 5.94 9.61 0.45
CA PHE A 114 6.41 10.24 -0.77
C PHE A 114 7.48 11.28 -0.47
N ASP A 115 7.19 12.20 0.43
CA ASP A 115 8.07 13.33 0.76
C ASP A 115 9.39 12.87 1.38
N LEU A 116 9.35 11.91 2.32
CA LEU A 116 10.54 11.42 3.01
C LEU A 116 11.39 10.47 2.18
N HIS A 117 10.78 9.64 1.34
CA HIS A 117 11.49 8.52 0.71
C HIS A 117 11.53 8.57 -0.81
N LEU A 118 10.50 9.09 -1.49
CA LEU A 118 10.42 9.05 -2.95
C LEU A 118 10.86 10.35 -3.61
N ARG A 119 10.39 11.50 -3.13
CA ARG A 119 10.62 12.81 -3.75
C ARG A 119 12.09 13.06 -4.03
N LYS A 120 12.93 12.96 -3.01
CA LYS A 120 14.36 13.25 -3.11
C LYS A 120 15.11 12.32 -4.06
N TYR A 121 14.74 11.06 -4.14
CA TYR A 121 15.52 10.05 -4.87
C TYR A 121 15.00 9.80 -6.27
N LEU A 122 13.70 9.87 -6.47
CA LEU A 122 13.04 9.46 -7.71
C LEU A 122 12.06 10.50 -8.26
N GLY A 123 11.69 11.52 -7.49
CA GLY A 123 10.65 12.48 -7.86
C GLY A 123 10.89 13.17 -9.20
N GLY A 124 12.12 13.57 -9.47
CA GLY A 124 12.50 14.24 -10.71
C GLY A 124 12.69 13.32 -11.93
N LYS A 125 12.65 11.99 -11.76
CA LYS A 125 12.76 11.03 -12.86
C LYS A 125 11.39 10.76 -13.49
N THR A 126 11.37 10.53 -14.80
CA THR A 126 10.23 9.92 -15.48
C THR A 126 10.23 8.41 -15.22
N PRO A 127 9.08 7.70 -15.31
CA PRO A 127 9.06 6.24 -15.18
C PRO A 127 10.01 5.51 -16.12
N GLN A 128 10.24 6.02 -17.33
CA GLN A 128 11.12 5.42 -18.34
C GLN A 128 12.61 5.58 -18.03
N GLU A 129 12.96 6.58 -17.22
CA GLU A 129 14.34 6.78 -16.74
C GLU A 129 14.67 5.97 -15.49
N LEU A 130 13.65 5.31 -14.90
CA LEU A 130 13.86 4.43 -13.75
C LEU A 130 14.56 3.15 -14.17
N LEU A 131 15.69 2.90 -13.54
CA LEU A 131 16.41 1.65 -13.66
C LEU A 131 16.14 0.76 -12.42
N PRO A 132 16.20 -0.57 -12.55
CA PRO A 132 16.15 -1.48 -11.40
C PRO A 132 17.12 -1.09 -10.28
N LEU A 133 18.32 -0.61 -10.65
CA LEU A 133 19.33 -0.14 -9.70
C LEU A 133 18.87 1.06 -8.85
N ASP A 134 18.05 1.95 -9.40
CA ASP A 134 17.51 3.10 -8.64
C ASP A 134 16.57 2.61 -7.53
N VAL A 135 15.73 1.63 -7.85
CA VAL A 135 14.82 1.00 -6.88
C VAL A 135 15.59 0.22 -5.83
N ASP A 136 16.66 -0.47 -6.20
CA ASP A 136 17.52 -1.16 -5.24
C ASP A 136 18.29 -0.21 -4.32
N ARG A 137 18.73 0.93 -4.82
CA ARG A 137 19.32 2.00 -4.01
C ARG A 137 18.31 2.55 -3.00
N LEU A 138 17.08 2.82 -3.46
CA LEU A 138 15.99 3.26 -2.59
C LEU A 138 15.68 2.19 -1.52
N ARG A 139 15.55 0.92 -1.91
CA ARG A 139 15.30 -0.22 -1.00
C ARG A 139 16.36 -0.30 0.10
N ARG A 140 17.64 -0.21 -0.26
CA ARG A 140 18.75 -0.21 0.70
C ARG A 140 18.73 1.01 1.59
N HIS A 141 18.45 2.18 1.04
CA HIS A 141 18.39 3.43 1.82
C HIS A 141 17.28 3.38 2.87
N VAL A 142 16.06 3.00 2.48
CA VAL A 142 14.93 2.90 3.41
C VAL A 142 15.17 1.78 4.42
N GLY A 143 15.70 0.63 3.98
CA GLY A 143 15.94 -0.54 4.84
C GLY A 143 17.01 -0.34 5.91
N LYS A 144 17.89 0.66 5.79
CA LYS A 144 18.88 0.97 6.84
C LYS A 144 18.25 1.41 8.16
N ASN A 145 17.15 2.17 8.09
CA ASN A 145 16.55 2.83 9.25
C ASN A 145 15.10 2.41 9.50
N HIS A 146 14.52 1.59 8.63
CA HIS A 146 13.11 1.22 8.69
C HIS A 146 12.92 -0.30 8.49
N SER A 147 11.77 -0.80 8.96
CA SER A 147 11.41 -2.20 8.80
C SER A 147 11.18 -2.59 7.34
N ILE A 148 11.26 -3.91 7.07
CA ILE A 148 10.90 -4.51 5.77
C ILE A 148 9.49 -4.08 5.33
N ALA A 149 8.53 -4.02 6.28
CA ALA A 149 7.17 -3.57 6.01
C ALA A 149 7.12 -2.11 5.55
N THR A 150 7.90 -1.22 6.15
CA THR A 150 7.99 0.19 5.72
C THR A 150 8.59 0.28 4.33
N THR A 151 9.68 -0.43 4.08
CA THR A 151 10.33 -0.47 2.76
C THR A 151 9.37 -0.98 1.68
N ARG A 152 8.63 -2.06 1.98
CA ARG A 152 7.59 -2.59 1.10
C ARG A 152 6.53 -1.53 0.79
N ASN A 153 6.00 -0.85 1.80
CA ASN A 153 4.98 0.18 1.62
C ASN A 153 5.45 1.37 0.77
N VAL A 154 6.72 1.76 0.88
CA VAL A 154 7.34 2.80 0.03
C VAL A 154 7.38 2.34 -1.43
N LEU A 155 7.83 1.12 -1.69
CA LEU A 155 7.89 0.57 -3.05
C LEU A 155 6.48 0.30 -3.63
N GLU A 156 5.51 -0.10 -2.82
CA GLU A 156 4.11 -0.22 -3.23
C GLU A 156 3.51 1.13 -3.61
N LEU A 157 3.86 2.20 -2.90
CA LEU A 157 3.43 3.55 -3.26
C LEU A 157 4.01 3.95 -4.63
N LEU A 158 5.31 3.75 -4.85
CA LEU A 158 5.96 3.99 -6.14
C LEU A 158 5.25 3.24 -7.27
N ARG A 159 5.04 1.92 -7.09
CA ARG A 159 4.33 1.08 -8.07
C ARG A 159 2.91 1.58 -8.34
N ARG A 160 2.21 2.05 -7.32
CA ARG A 160 0.84 2.57 -7.42
C ARG A 160 0.79 3.88 -8.21
N ILE A 161 1.76 4.77 -8.02
CA ILE A 161 1.89 6.03 -8.76
C ILE A 161 2.16 5.74 -10.24
N ILE A 162 3.11 4.86 -10.55
CA ILE A 162 3.45 4.50 -11.93
C ILE A 162 2.27 3.81 -12.62
N ASN A 163 1.63 2.83 -11.96
CA ASN A 163 0.47 2.15 -12.51
C ASN A 163 -0.72 3.09 -12.74
N PHE A 164 -0.87 4.14 -11.94
CA PHE A 164 -1.84 5.19 -12.20
C PHE A 164 -1.49 5.93 -13.49
N GLY A 165 -0.23 6.36 -13.66
CA GLY A 165 0.25 7.01 -14.87
C GLY A 165 0.00 6.18 -16.14
N VAL A 166 0.27 4.88 -16.07
CA VAL A 166 0.02 3.94 -17.17
C VAL A 166 -1.47 3.84 -17.50
N ARG A 167 -2.33 3.66 -16.50
CA ARG A 167 -3.79 3.56 -16.70
C ARG A 167 -4.39 4.83 -17.28
N GLN A 168 -3.87 6.00 -16.88
CA GLN A 168 -4.31 7.30 -17.39
C GLN A 168 -3.59 7.70 -18.69
N ARG A 169 -2.76 6.82 -19.26
CA ARG A 169 -1.99 7.07 -20.50
C ARG A 169 -1.02 8.26 -20.41
N HIS A 170 -0.58 8.59 -19.19
CA HIS A 170 0.45 9.62 -18.98
C HIS A 170 1.85 9.09 -19.28
N CYS A 171 2.08 7.80 -19.14
CA CYS A 171 3.34 7.14 -19.44
C CYS A 171 3.11 5.70 -19.91
N PRO A 172 4.04 5.09 -20.68
CA PRO A 172 4.03 3.67 -20.97
C PRO A 172 4.35 2.85 -19.71
N ALA A 173 4.01 1.55 -19.73
CA ALA A 173 4.39 0.62 -18.68
C ALA A 173 5.91 0.46 -18.60
N LEU A 174 6.41 0.08 -17.43
CA LEU A 174 7.79 -0.37 -17.29
C LEU A 174 7.94 -1.73 -17.99
N ASP A 175 9.09 -1.96 -18.61
CA ASP A 175 9.48 -3.24 -19.20
C ASP A 175 10.01 -4.27 -18.17
N TRP A 176 10.05 -3.88 -16.91
CA TRP A 176 10.47 -4.68 -15.77
C TRP A 176 9.52 -4.47 -14.57
N VAL A 177 9.63 -5.34 -13.56
CA VAL A 177 8.73 -5.34 -12.40
C VAL A 177 9.45 -4.79 -11.17
N ILE A 178 8.79 -3.88 -10.44
CA ILE A 178 9.25 -3.47 -9.12
C ILE A 178 8.96 -4.59 -8.12
N GLU A 179 9.98 -5.35 -7.78
CA GLU A 179 9.87 -6.41 -6.79
C GLU A 179 9.73 -5.85 -5.38
N LEU A 180 8.74 -6.37 -4.64
CA LEU A 180 8.49 -5.99 -3.25
C LEU A 180 9.22 -6.95 -2.31
N PRO A 181 9.84 -6.44 -1.23
CA PRO A 181 10.45 -7.30 -0.23
C PRO A 181 9.44 -8.30 0.33
N LYS A 182 9.83 -9.56 0.46
CA LYS A 182 9.02 -10.57 1.12
C LYS A 182 8.99 -10.27 2.62
N GLN A 183 7.80 -10.25 3.20
CA GLN A 183 7.67 -10.25 4.65
C GLN A 183 7.79 -11.67 5.14
N ASP A 184 8.56 -11.87 6.21
CA ASP A 184 8.54 -13.14 6.91
C ASP A 184 7.15 -13.31 7.57
N PRO A 185 6.39 -14.36 7.22
CA PRO A 185 5.11 -14.64 7.84
C PRO A 185 5.20 -14.79 9.37
N ASN A 186 6.36 -15.19 9.88
CA ASN A 186 6.62 -15.38 11.30
C ASN A 186 7.09 -14.08 12.00
N SER A 187 7.36 -13.00 11.26
CA SER A 187 7.76 -11.71 11.83
C SER A 187 6.62 -10.97 12.53
N GLU A 188 5.40 -11.47 12.45
CA GLU A 188 4.25 -10.87 13.14
C GLU A 188 4.34 -11.08 14.64
N ARG A 189 4.64 -10.01 15.34
CA ARG A 189 4.71 -9.98 16.80
C ARG A 189 3.30 -10.07 17.38
N ILE A 190 3.06 -11.08 18.20
CA ILE A 190 1.84 -11.24 19.01
C ILE A 190 2.25 -11.08 20.47
N GLU A 191 1.63 -10.15 21.15
CA GLU A 191 1.94 -9.74 22.52
C GLU A 191 0.78 -10.12 23.43
N VAL A 192 0.91 -11.22 24.17
CA VAL A 192 -0.13 -11.73 25.06
C VAL A 192 0.27 -11.49 26.51
N LEU A 193 -0.62 -10.89 27.29
CA LEU A 193 -0.40 -10.65 28.72
C LEU A 193 -0.49 -11.97 29.49
N THR A 194 0.37 -12.10 30.50
CA THR A 194 0.22 -13.15 31.50
C THR A 194 -0.98 -12.83 32.43
N PRO A 195 -1.54 -13.84 33.14
CA PRO A 195 -2.60 -13.59 34.13
C PRO A 195 -2.20 -12.54 35.17
N GLU A 196 -0.96 -12.60 35.66
CA GLU A 196 -0.41 -11.64 36.61
C GLU A 196 -0.34 -10.22 36.04
N GLN A 197 0.18 -10.05 34.82
CA GLN A 197 0.22 -8.75 34.15
C GLN A 197 -1.18 -8.17 33.94
N PHE A 198 -2.17 -9.01 33.61
CA PHE A 198 -3.54 -8.55 33.45
C PHE A 198 -4.16 -8.16 34.79
N GLN A 199 -3.89 -8.89 35.87
CA GLN A 199 -4.34 -8.56 37.21
C GLN A 199 -3.73 -7.23 37.69
N ASN A 200 -2.43 -7.05 37.51
CA ASN A 200 -1.76 -5.79 37.83
C ASN A 200 -2.36 -4.61 37.03
N LEU A 201 -2.67 -4.84 35.76
CA LEU A 201 -3.32 -3.82 34.94
C LEU A 201 -4.72 -3.46 35.43
N GLN A 202 -5.50 -4.42 35.95
CA GLN A 202 -6.79 -4.15 36.59
C GLN A 202 -6.62 -3.27 37.84
N GLN A 203 -5.63 -3.54 38.69
CA GLN A 203 -5.32 -2.70 39.86
C GLN A 203 -4.93 -1.27 39.44
N VAL A 204 -4.16 -1.12 38.36
CA VAL A 204 -3.84 0.19 37.78
C VAL A 204 -5.10 0.90 37.31
N TRP A 205 -6.02 0.21 36.65
CA TRP A 205 -7.29 0.82 36.24
C TRP A 205 -8.14 1.32 37.41
N GLU A 206 -8.16 0.58 38.50
CA GLU A 206 -8.93 0.92 39.70
C GLU A 206 -8.31 2.08 40.49
N SER A 207 -6.99 2.14 40.58
CA SER A 207 -6.26 3.13 41.41
C SER A 207 -5.89 4.41 40.66
N HIS A 208 -5.83 4.41 39.34
CA HIS A 208 -5.33 5.55 38.56
C HIS A 208 -6.32 6.74 38.60
N PRO A 209 -5.85 7.98 38.89
CA PRO A 209 -6.73 9.13 39.07
C PRO A 209 -7.48 9.58 37.82
N ASP A 210 -6.91 9.36 36.63
CA ASP A 210 -7.59 9.69 35.37
C ASP A 210 -8.57 8.58 34.99
N ARG A 211 -9.78 8.69 35.51
CA ARG A 211 -10.87 7.71 35.29
C ARG A 211 -11.26 7.60 33.83
N GLN A 212 -11.30 8.73 33.09
CA GLN A 212 -11.66 8.71 31.69
C GLN A 212 -10.64 7.93 30.82
N LEU A 213 -9.35 8.05 31.16
CA LEU A 213 -8.29 7.28 30.50
C LEU A 213 -8.42 5.79 30.81
N THR A 214 -8.66 5.45 32.07
CA THR A 214 -8.77 4.04 32.50
C THR A 214 -10.03 3.39 31.94
N HIS A 215 -11.17 4.07 31.92
CA HIS A 215 -12.41 3.54 31.29
C HIS A 215 -12.21 3.26 29.81
N LEU A 216 -11.55 4.16 29.06
CA LEU A 216 -11.20 3.90 27.66
C LEU A 216 -10.30 2.68 27.52
N HIS A 217 -9.27 2.57 28.35
CA HIS A 217 -8.31 1.47 28.30
C HIS A 217 -8.96 0.13 28.71
N GLN A 218 -9.85 0.13 29.71
CA GLN A 218 -10.67 -1.00 30.11
C GLN A 218 -11.60 -1.46 28.97
N PHE A 219 -12.31 -0.50 28.33
CA PHE A 219 -13.15 -0.81 27.17
C PHE A 219 -12.37 -1.51 26.07
N ILE A 220 -11.15 -1.02 25.75
CA ILE A 220 -10.25 -1.66 24.79
C ILE A 220 -9.83 -3.05 25.28
N GLY A 221 -9.51 -3.18 26.56
CA GLY A 221 -9.09 -4.45 27.19
C GLY A 221 -10.16 -5.54 27.16
N TRP A 222 -11.39 -5.19 27.47
CA TRP A 222 -12.50 -6.14 27.51
C TRP A 222 -13.11 -6.47 26.14
N THR A 223 -12.93 -5.60 25.15
CA THR A 223 -13.50 -5.78 23.81
C THR A 223 -12.49 -6.22 22.76
N GLY A 224 -11.20 -5.98 22.97
CA GLY A 224 -10.18 -6.08 21.93
C GLY A 224 -10.36 -5.04 20.80
N ALA A 225 -11.17 -3.99 21.01
CA ALA A 225 -11.39 -2.94 20.01
C ALA A 225 -10.10 -2.21 19.61
N ARG A 226 -10.03 -1.71 18.38
CA ARG A 226 -8.94 -0.80 18.04
C ARG A 226 -9.16 0.53 18.77
N PRO A 227 -8.09 1.19 19.27
CA PRO A 227 -8.24 2.47 19.98
C PRO A 227 -9.01 3.51 19.18
N SER A 228 -8.81 3.56 17.86
CA SER A 228 -9.55 4.47 16.98
C SER A 228 -11.05 4.14 16.84
N GLU A 229 -11.44 2.88 17.00
CA GLU A 229 -12.84 2.44 17.01
C GLU A 229 -13.51 2.84 18.34
N ALA A 230 -12.81 2.62 19.48
CA ALA A 230 -13.29 3.04 20.79
C ALA A 230 -13.47 4.57 20.89
N LEU A 231 -12.51 5.35 20.38
CA LEU A 231 -12.58 6.81 20.39
C LEU A 231 -13.70 7.39 19.54
N LYS A 232 -14.17 6.67 18.52
CA LYS A 232 -15.28 7.09 17.65
C LYS A 232 -16.66 6.66 18.16
N LEU A 233 -16.73 5.91 19.26
CA LEU A 233 -17.98 5.44 19.81
C LEU A 233 -18.81 6.62 20.31
N LEU A 234 -20.06 6.69 19.89
CA LEU A 234 -21.04 7.71 20.31
C LEU A 234 -22.07 7.09 21.25
N TRP A 235 -22.69 7.87 22.12
CA TRP A 235 -23.73 7.38 23.02
C TRP A 235 -24.94 6.79 22.30
N LYS A 236 -25.34 7.31 21.15
CA LYS A 236 -26.39 6.73 20.29
C LYS A 236 -26.06 5.34 19.73
N ASP A 237 -24.80 4.94 19.81
CA ASP A 237 -24.33 3.63 19.37
C ASP A 237 -24.30 2.59 20.50
N VAL A 238 -24.70 3.01 21.72
CA VAL A 238 -24.71 2.18 22.94
C VAL A 238 -26.16 1.93 23.35
N ASP A 239 -26.58 0.68 23.28
CA ASP A 239 -27.92 0.24 23.68
C ASP A 239 -27.82 -0.64 24.95
N PHE A 240 -28.11 -0.03 26.09
CA PHE A 240 -28.06 -0.72 27.38
C PHE A 240 -29.24 -1.68 27.57
N GLU A 241 -30.37 -1.46 26.92
CA GLU A 241 -31.56 -2.32 27.04
C GLU A 241 -31.32 -3.63 26.29
N ARG A 242 -30.84 -3.55 25.04
CA ARG A 242 -30.53 -4.71 24.24
C ARG A 242 -29.15 -5.33 24.55
N GLY A 243 -28.34 -4.66 25.37
CA GLY A 243 -27.02 -5.13 25.75
C GLY A 243 -26.03 -5.19 24.58
N ASN A 244 -26.04 -4.18 23.71
CA ASN A 244 -25.14 -4.13 22.57
C ASN A 244 -24.60 -2.73 22.28
N TYR A 245 -23.56 -2.65 21.44
CA TYR A 245 -23.02 -1.39 20.93
C TYR A 245 -22.56 -1.54 19.48
N THR A 246 -22.56 -0.45 18.71
CA THR A 246 -22.20 -0.45 17.29
C THR A 246 -20.86 0.23 17.07
N LYS A 247 -19.88 -0.51 16.54
CA LYS A 247 -18.63 0.07 16.02
C LYS A 247 -18.89 0.64 14.64
N ARG A 248 -18.84 1.98 14.48
CA ARG A 248 -18.98 2.65 13.18
C ARG A 248 -17.64 2.77 12.47
N ASP A 249 -17.68 2.97 11.16
CA ASP A 249 -16.52 3.28 10.33
C ASP A 249 -15.31 2.36 10.58
N THR A 250 -15.55 1.07 10.67
CA THR A 250 -14.47 0.10 10.76
C THR A 250 -13.54 0.23 9.54
N LYS A 251 -12.36 -0.34 9.60
CA LYS A 251 -11.40 -0.31 8.49
C LYS A 251 -12.00 -0.82 7.17
N SER A 252 -13.01 -1.69 7.24
CA SER A 252 -13.77 -2.20 6.09
C SER A 252 -14.86 -1.23 5.58
N GLY A 253 -15.14 -0.14 6.32
CA GLY A 253 -16.21 0.81 5.99
C GLY A 253 -17.60 0.35 6.41
N GLN A 254 -17.74 -0.80 7.07
CA GLN A 254 -19.01 -1.32 7.57
C GLN A 254 -19.16 -1.06 9.07
N SER A 255 -20.39 -0.81 9.53
CA SER A 255 -20.71 -0.78 10.94
C SER A 255 -20.90 -2.21 11.46
N LEU A 256 -20.43 -2.47 12.68
CA LEU A 256 -20.46 -3.79 13.29
C LEU A 256 -21.15 -3.72 14.65
N LEU A 257 -22.28 -4.42 14.77
CA LEU A 257 -22.99 -4.61 16.04
C LEU A 257 -22.20 -5.63 16.91
N GLN A 258 -21.97 -5.27 18.17
CA GLN A 258 -21.24 -6.09 19.14
C GLN A 258 -22.05 -6.26 20.42
N PRO A 259 -22.14 -7.47 20.98
CA PRO A 259 -22.76 -7.66 22.30
C PRO A 259 -21.86 -7.05 23.39
N MET A 260 -22.48 -6.51 24.42
CA MET A 260 -21.80 -6.09 25.66
C MET A 260 -21.71 -7.28 26.60
N ASN A 261 -20.49 -7.56 27.10
CA ASN A 261 -20.34 -8.36 28.30
C ASN A 261 -20.55 -7.47 29.55
N GLU A 262 -20.67 -8.08 30.71
CA GLU A 262 -20.93 -7.37 31.97
C GLU A 262 -19.87 -6.30 32.27
N LYS A 263 -18.59 -6.60 32.02
CA LYS A 263 -17.49 -5.66 32.26
C LYS A 263 -17.53 -4.46 31.32
N VAL A 264 -17.91 -4.65 30.07
CA VAL A 264 -18.12 -3.55 29.11
C VAL A 264 -19.28 -2.68 29.54
N ARG A 265 -20.39 -3.29 29.98
CA ARG A 265 -21.56 -2.58 30.49
C ARG A 265 -21.20 -1.73 31.73
N GLU A 266 -20.50 -2.31 32.68
CA GLU A 266 -20.03 -1.62 33.88
C GLU A 266 -19.17 -0.39 33.54
N VAL A 267 -18.18 -0.57 32.70
CA VAL A 267 -17.28 0.52 32.23
C VAL A 267 -18.05 1.64 31.55
N LEU A 268 -19.01 1.31 30.69
CA LEU A 268 -19.81 2.31 29.98
C LEU A 268 -20.75 3.07 30.93
N LEU A 269 -21.32 2.41 31.93
CA LEU A 269 -22.14 3.07 32.96
C LEU A 269 -21.29 4.03 33.82
N GLN A 270 -20.12 3.58 34.30
CA GLN A 270 -19.19 4.42 35.05
C GLN A 270 -18.70 5.61 34.22
N GLN A 271 -18.46 5.42 32.91
CA GLN A 271 -18.08 6.49 32.00
C GLN A 271 -19.21 7.52 31.83
N ARG A 272 -20.45 7.05 31.74
CA ARG A 272 -21.64 7.91 31.64
C ARG A 272 -21.79 8.76 32.89
N GLU A 273 -21.70 8.15 34.06
CA GLU A 273 -21.78 8.82 35.36
C GLU A 273 -20.67 9.88 35.51
N LEU A 274 -19.42 9.51 35.15
CA LEU A 274 -18.27 10.45 35.17
C LEU A 274 -18.54 11.70 34.34
N LEU A 275 -19.10 11.53 33.16
CA LEU A 275 -19.39 12.67 32.25
C LEU A 275 -20.56 13.51 32.75
N LEU A 276 -21.61 12.90 33.28
CA LEU A 276 -22.74 13.62 33.87
C LEU A 276 -22.31 14.47 35.07
N ASN A 277 -21.42 13.95 35.93
CA ASN A 277 -20.88 14.66 37.09
C ASN A 277 -19.95 15.83 36.69
N SER A 278 -19.41 15.83 35.47
CA SER A 278 -18.56 16.93 34.95
C SER A 278 -19.35 18.06 34.28
N SER A 279 -20.65 18.15 34.48
CA SER A 279 -21.55 19.17 33.92
C SER A 279 -21.75 19.12 32.40
N ALA A 280 -21.45 18.00 31.76
CA ALA A 280 -21.68 17.83 30.34
C ALA A 280 -23.12 17.38 30.11
N GLU A 281 -23.92 18.14 29.35
CA GLU A 281 -25.14 17.60 28.72
C GLU A 281 -24.74 16.48 27.76
N LEU A 282 -25.06 15.25 28.13
CA LEU A 282 -24.82 14.10 27.27
C LEU A 282 -25.90 14.02 26.19
N GLN A 283 -25.53 14.40 24.99
CA GLN A 283 -26.36 14.19 23.81
C GLN A 283 -26.07 12.81 23.19
N GLU A 284 -27.03 12.27 22.46
CA GLU A 284 -26.81 11.03 21.70
C GLU A 284 -25.63 11.11 20.70
N SER A 285 -25.37 12.31 20.18
CA SER A 285 -24.24 12.59 19.30
C SER A 285 -22.90 12.75 19.99
N SER A 286 -22.88 12.79 21.34
CA SER A 286 -21.63 12.95 22.11
C SER A 286 -20.78 11.70 22.07
N TYR A 287 -19.44 11.87 22.05
CA TYR A 287 -18.50 10.74 22.15
C TYR A 287 -18.56 10.12 23.54
N VAL A 288 -18.43 8.78 23.59
CA VAL A 288 -18.33 8.05 24.87
C VAL A 288 -17.01 8.40 25.60
N PHE A 289 -15.94 8.59 24.83
CA PHE A 289 -14.61 8.95 25.35
C PHE A 289 -14.13 10.28 24.74
N PRO A 290 -14.74 11.41 25.08
CA PRO A 290 -14.46 12.70 24.44
C PRO A 290 -13.07 13.26 24.77
N ALA A 291 -12.59 14.20 23.98
CA ALA A 291 -11.54 15.11 24.34
C ALA A 291 -12.04 16.15 25.38
N SER A 292 -11.13 16.97 25.90
CA SER A 292 -11.50 18.02 26.90
C SER A 292 -12.48 19.06 26.38
N ASP A 293 -12.55 19.25 25.07
CA ASP A 293 -13.48 20.13 24.38
C ASP A 293 -14.81 19.45 23.97
N GLY A 294 -15.03 18.21 24.40
CA GLY A 294 -16.17 17.38 24.00
C GLY A 294 -16.06 16.72 22.63
N GLY A 295 -15.06 17.07 21.83
CA GLY A 295 -14.85 16.57 20.49
C GLY A 295 -14.16 15.20 20.42
N LEU A 296 -13.82 14.78 19.21
CA LEU A 296 -13.10 13.53 18.97
C LEU A 296 -11.68 13.59 19.56
N ARG A 297 -11.39 12.73 20.51
CA ARG A 297 -10.04 12.62 21.09
C ARG A 297 -9.04 12.01 20.11
N ARG A 298 -7.87 12.63 19.98
CA ARG A 298 -6.80 12.16 19.08
C ARG A 298 -5.99 11.03 19.72
N LEU A 299 -5.80 9.94 19.00
CA LEU A 299 -5.04 8.79 19.48
C LEU A 299 -3.57 9.18 19.83
N ASP A 300 -2.97 10.10 19.07
CA ASP A 300 -1.58 10.53 19.31
C ASP A 300 -1.39 11.15 20.70
N SER A 301 -2.39 11.87 21.22
CA SER A 301 -2.34 12.43 22.57
C SER A 301 -2.38 11.37 23.67
N LEU A 302 -2.82 10.17 23.36
CA LEU A 302 -2.97 9.07 24.33
C LEU A 302 -1.78 8.09 24.33
N LYS A 303 -0.93 8.11 23.32
CA LYS A 303 0.18 7.14 23.19
C LYS A 303 1.06 7.08 24.43
N LYS A 304 1.52 8.25 24.93
CA LYS A 304 2.35 8.34 26.13
C LYS A 304 1.61 7.86 27.37
N ARG A 305 0.34 8.23 27.49
CA ARG A 305 -0.51 7.89 28.65
C ARG A 305 -0.81 6.39 28.71
N PHE A 306 -1.11 5.75 27.59
CA PHE A 306 -1.26 4.29 27.53
C PHE A 306 0.06 3.56 27.84
N SER A 307 1.22 4.12 27.42
CA SER A 307 2.51 3.56 27.79
C SER A 307 2.74 3.67 29.32
N GLN A 308 2.29 4.73 29.97
CA GLN A 308 2.36 4.87 31.42
C GLN A 308 1.51 3.82 32.13
N LEU A 309 0.27 3.54 31.67
CA LEU A 309 -0.56 2.46 32.25
C LEU A 309 0.10 1.09 32.09
N ARG A 310 0.71 0.83 30.92
CA ARG A 310 1.48 -0.40 30.68
C ARG A 310 2.65 -0.53 31.66
N ASP A 311 3.43 0.55 31.85
CA ASP A 311 4.62 0.56 32.69
C ASP A 311 4.25 0.39 34.18
N LEU A 312 3.16 1.04 34.62
CA LEU A 312 2.61 0.87 35.99
C LEU A 312 2.15 -0.56 36.27
N ALA A 313 1.64 -1.24 35.27
CA ALA A 313 1.20 -2.63 35.39
C ALA A 313 2.36 -3.66 35.27
N GLY A 314 3.61 -3.21 35.15
CA GLY A 314 4.76 -4.10 34.98
C GLY A 314 4.78 -4.87 33.65
N ILE A 315 4.03 -4.43 32.65
CA ILE A 315 4.01 -5.03 31.33
C ILE A 315 5.28 -4.60 30.57
N PRO A 316 5.97 -5.52 29.84
CA PRO A 316 7.22 -5.20 29.14
C PRO A 316 7.11 -3.97 28.24
N LYS A 317 8.12 -3.11 28.26
CA LYS A 317 8.17 -1.87 27.47
C LYS A 317 8.11 -2.11 25.97
N GLU A 318 8.52 -3.28 25.53
CA GLU A 318 8.45 -3.73 24.13
C GLU A 318 7.02 -3.98 23.68
N PHE A 319 6.08 -4.25 24.60
CA PHE A 319 4.68 -4.48 24.27
C PHE A 319 4.01 -3.17 23.88
N ARG A 320 3.25 -3.22 22.80
CA ARG A 320 2.43 -2.10 22.35
C ARG A 320 1.20 -1.97 23.24
N PRO A 321 1.02 -0.86 23.99
CA PRO A 321 0.10 -0.79 25.11
C PRO A 321 -1.34 -1.22 24.81
N ASN A 322 -1.84 -0.92 23.60
CA ASN A 322 -3.21 -1.25 23.19
C ASN A 322 -3.30 -2.52 22.35
N TYR A 323 -2.24 -2.87 21.63
CA TYR A 323 -2.25 -4.05 20.77
C TYR A 323 -2.05 -5.33 21.57
N CYS A 324 -1.28 -5.28 22.69
CA CYS A 324 -1.16 -6.42 23.58
C CYS A 324 -2.52 -6.82 24.19
N LEU A 325 -3.39 -5.85 24.52
CA LEU A 325 -4.75 -6.14 24.98
C LEU A 325 -5.57 -6.88 23.91
N ARG A 326 -5.52 -6.39 22.68
CA ARG A 326 -6.23 -7.02 21.56
C ARG A 326 -5.68 -8.41 21.25
N ASP A 327 -4.35 -8.55 21.26
CA ASP A 327 -3.69 -9.84 21.05
C ASP A 327 -4.03 -10.81 22.19
N THR A 328 -4.13 -10.31 23.43
CA THR A 328 -4.56 -11.09 24.60
C THR A 328 -6.00 -11.57 24.46
N VAL A 329 -6.95 -10.68 24.15
CA VAL A 329 -8.36 -11.06 23.95
C VAL A 329 -8.48 -12.16 22.89
N ALA A 330 -7.84 -11.97 21.73
CA ALA A 330 -7.89 -12.93 20.64
C ALA A 330 -7.32 -14.30 21.03
N SER A 331 -6.16 -14.29 21.70
CA SER A 331 -5.46 -15.50 22.10
C SER A 331 -6.22 -16.26 23.20
N MET A 332 -6.75 -15.53 24.18
CA MET A 332 -7.51 -16.13 25.30
C MET A 332 -8.86 -16.68 24.82
N MET A 333 -9.55 -16.01 23.89
CA MET A 333 -10.77 -16.57 23.29
C MET A 333 -10.50 -17.92 22.64
N LEU A 334 -9.44 -18.01 21.81
CA LEU A 334 -9.06 -19.26 21.15
C LEU A 334 -8.63 -20.34 22.15
N SER A 335 -7.85 -19.97 23.17
CA SER A 335 -7.43 -20.91 24.25
C SER A 335 -8.60 -21.46 25.04
N ASN A 336 -9.70 -20.70 25.11
CA ASN A 336 -10.96 -21.12 25.77
C ASN A 336 -12.00 -21.72 24.79
N GLY A 337 -11.57 -22.17 23.62
CA GLY A 337 -12.39 -22.93 22.68
C GLY A 337 -13.19 -22.10 21.65
N ALA A 338 -13.06 -20.79 21.63
CA ALA A 338 -13.68 -19.98 20.58
C ALA A 338 -13.09 -20.33 19.20
N THR A 339 -13.91 -20.21 18.17
CA THR A 339 -13.51 -20.42 16.78
C THR A 339 -12.80 -19.18 16.23
N LEU A 340 -12.03 -19.35 15.16
CA LEU A 340 -11.44 -18.20 14.43
C LEU A 340 -12.52 -17.25 13.89
N ALA A 341 -13.72 -17.76 13.57
CA ALA A 341 -14.84 -16.94 13.11
C ALA A 341 -15.38 -16.02 14.21
N GLU A 342 -15.54 -16.54 15.43
CA GLU A 342 -15.97 -15.76 16.60
C GLU A 342 -14.92 -14.71 16.96
N VAL A 343 -13.63 -15.06 16.94
CA VAL A 343 -12.56 -14.09 17.15
C VAL A 343 -12.54 -13.04 16.06
N ALA A 344 -12.74 -13.42 14.79
CA ALA A 344 -12.84 -12.44 13.69
C ALA A 344 -13.99 -11.47 13.93
N HIS A 345 -15.17 -11.97 14.31
CA HIS A 345 -16.34 -11.14 14.63
C HIS A 345 -16.05 -10.20 15.80
N GLN A 346 -15.54 -10.71 16.93
CA GLN A 346 -15.20 -9.92 18.12
C GLN A 346 -14.23 -8.79 17.80
N LEU A 347 -13.21 -9.09 17.00
CA LEU A 347 -12.20 -8.11 16.63
C LEU A 347 -12.60 -7.19 15.47
N GLY A 348 -13.71 -7.44 14.79
CA GLY A 348 -14.12 -6.69 13.59
C GLY A 348 -13.19 -6.93 12.40
N HIS A 349 -12.79 -8.18 12.19
CA HIS A 349 -12.10 -8.64 11.00
C HIS A 349 -13.08 -9.19 9.96
N ALA A 350 -12.75 -9.05 8.69
CA ALA A 350 -13.49 -9.75 7.64
C ALA A 350 -13.36 -11.28 7.84
N PRO A 351 -14.40 -12.07 7.50
CA PRO A 351 -14.33 -13.53 7.53
C PRO A 351 -13.11 -14.04 6.74
N GLY A 352 -12.37 -15.00 7.31
CA GLY A 352 -11.18 -15.59 6.69
C GLY A 352 -9.95 -14.66 6.61
N SER A 353 -9.99 -13.52 7.27
CA SER A 353 -8.89 -12.55 7.27
C SER A 353 -7.56 -13.16 7.72
N PRO A 354 -6.46 -12.91 6.98
CA PRO A 354 -5.10 -13.27 7.43
C PRO A 354 -4.78 -12.69 8.82
N MET A 355 -5.37 -11.53 9.16
CA MET A 355 -5.20 -10.89 10.47
C MET A 355 -5.74 -11.74 11.63
N THR A 356 -6.74 -12.59 11.42
CA THR A 356 -7.25 -13.50 12.43
C THR A 356 -6.45 -14.79 12.45
N ARG A 357 -6.04 -15.30 11.29
CA ARG A 357 -5.27 -16.55 11.17
C ARG A 357 -3.96 -16.53 11.97
N ARG A 358 -3.37 -15.36 12.20
CA ARG A 358 -2.15 -15.22 13.02
C ARG A 358 -2.31 -15.76 14.43
N TYR A 359 -3.53 -15.78 14.97
CA TYR A 359 -3.83 -16.30 16.32
C TYR A 359 -4.08 -17.80 16.33
N ALA A 360 -4.16 -18.49 15.20
CA ALA A 360 -4.47 -19.93 15.13
C ALA A 360 -3.53 -20.81 15.96
N LYS A 361 -2.29 -20.36 16.20
CA LYS A 361 -1.33 -21.06 17.07
C LYS A 361 -1.74 -21.14 18.54
N PHE A 362 -2.73 -20.36 18.97
CA PHE A 362 -3.27 -20.37 20.34
C PHE A 362 -4.48 -21.30 20.50
N ILE A 363 -4.88 -22.02 19.44
CA ILE A 363 -5.92 -23.05 19.54
C ILE A 363 -5.30 -24.28 20.23
N PRO A 364 -5.67 -24.63 21.49
CA PRO A 364 -5.08 -25.76 22.18
C PRO A 364 -5.47 -27.03 21.46
N ALA A 365 -4.50 -27.85 21.12
CA ALA A 365 -4.74 -29.21 20.60
C ALA A 365 -5.82 -29.30 19.50
N ALA A 366 -5.99 -28.24 18.69
CA ALA A 366 -6.99 -28.22 17.61
C ALA A 366 -6.87 -29.43 16.68
N GLN A 367 -5.67 -29.96 16.51
CA GLN A 367 -5.45 -31.19 15.74
C GLN A 367 -6.05 -32.44 16.44
N LYS A 368 -5.87 -32.61 17.75
CA LYS A 368 -6.48 -33.73 18.49
C LYS A 368 -8.00 -33.62 18.59
N SER A 369 -8.50 -32.43 18.90
CA SER A 369 -9.95 -32.16 18.96
C SER A 369 -10.63 -32.35 17.61
N THR A 370 -9.99 -31.95 16.52
CA THR A 370 -10.54 -32.11 15.17
C THR A 370 -10.60 -33.60 14.77
N ALA A 371 -9.57 -34.40 15.10
CA ALA A 371 -9.56 -35.83 14.84
C ALA A 371 -10.64 -36.54 15.65
N ASN A 372 -10.80 -36.18 16.93
CA ASN A 372 -11.86 -36.74 17.78
C ASN A 372 -13.26 -36.36 17.28
N LYS A 373 -13.49 -35.10 16.91
CA LYS A 373 -14.77 -34.66 16.32
C LYS A 373 -15.08 -35.38 15.00
N ALA A 374 -14.08 -35.63 14.19
CA ALA A 374 -14.24 -36.39 12.95
C ALA A 374 -14.61 -37.85 13.27
N GLN A 375 -13.96 -38.46 14.27
CA GLN A 375 -14.30 -39.81 14.76
C GLN A 375 -15.72 -39.86 15.33
N GLU A 376 -16.10 -38.92 16.20
CA GLU A 376 -17.46 -38.82 16.79
C GLU A 376 -18.52 -38.64 15.70
N ALA A 377 -18.27 -37.76 14.71
CA ALA A 377 -19.18 -37.56 13.59
C ALA A 377 -19.35 -38.83 12.74
N MET A 378 -18.27 -39.57 12.51
CA MET A 378 -18.34 -40.84 11.77
C MET A 378 -18.99 -41.95 12.61
N SER A 379 -18.75 -41.98 13.92
CA SER A 379 -19.40 -42.96 14.82
C SER A 379 -20.91 -42.73 14.91
N SER A 380 -21.38 -41.50 14.93
CA SER A 380 -22.81 -41.19 14.94
C SER A 380 -23.55 -41.66 13.67
N LEU A 381 -22.85 -41.75 12.50
CA LEU A 381 -23.43 -42.37 11.30
C LEU A 381 -23.62 -43.88 11.45
N LEU A 382 -22.74 -44.57 12.19
CA LEU A 382 -22.88 -46.00 12.46
C LEU A 382 -24.06 -46.28 13.44
N ASP A 383 -24.23 -45.42 14.43
CA ASP A 383 -25.35 -45.52 15.39
C ASP A 383 -26.70 -45.28 14.68
N MET A 384 -26.80 -44.37 13.74
CA MET A 384 -28.00 -44.12 12.92
C MET A 384 -28.36 -45.32 12.04
N THR A 385 -27.38 -46.11 11.60
CA THR A 385 -27.64 -47.33 10.80
C THR A 385 -28.06 -48.51 11.64
N SER A 386 -27.63 -48.58 12.90
CA SER A 386 -28.05 -49.64 13.85
C SER A 386 -29.50 -49.46 14.32
N ASP A 387 -29.99 -48.25 14.51
CA ASP A 387 -31.37 -47.91 14.85
C ASP A 387 -32.36 -48.14 13.69
N ALA A 388 -31.89 -47.95 12.46
CA ALA A 388 -32.69 -48.24 11.27
C ALA A 388 -32.90 -49.76 11.03
N GLY A 389 -31.94 -50.60 11.46
CA GLY A 389 -32.04 -52.06 11.37
C GLY A 389 -32.94 -52.70 12.41
N ALA A 390 -33.21 -52.04 13.53
CA ALA A 390 -34.05 -52.56 14.62
C ALA A 390 -35.57 -52.35 14.41
N LYS A 391 -35.98 -51.66 13.33
CA LYS A 391 -37.41 -51.43 12.99
C LYS A 391 -37.94 -52.31 11.84
N ILE A 392 -37.18 -53.32 11.40
CA ILE A 392 -37.61 -54.27 10.37
C ILE A 392 -37.45 -55.70 10.98
N VAL A 393 -38.21 -56.00 12.00
CA VAL A 393 -38.57 -57.37 12.43
C VAL A 393 -40.00 -57.34 12.91
#